data_62a205cfd5abce2ffc5f683f8f31c200
#
_entry.id   62a205cfd5abce2ffc5f683f8f31c200
#
_cell.length_a   1.000
_cell.length_b   1.000
_cell.length_c   1.000
_cell.angle_alpha   90.00
_cell.angle_beta   90.00
_cell.angle_gamma   90.00
#
_symmetry.space_group_name_H-M   'P 1'
#
loop_
_entity.id
_entity.type
_entity.pdbx_description
1 polymer ?
#
loop_
_entity_poly.entity_id
_entity_poly.type
_entity_poly.pdbx_seq_one_letter_code
_entity_poly.pdbx_strand_id
1 'polypeptide(L)'
;MSLKEFTLDWRGETLRGELRTYPHIGNPVIQLYDEEGMPYTTASINLPYSLPEGLIVIRTSENNSLLVALETAGIVERTGQTIPVGYACAHLCRVLI
;
A
#
# COMPACT_ATOMS: atom_id res chain seq x y z
N MET A 1 6.42 8.14 14.58
CA MET A 1 5.60 7.30 13.69
C MET A 1 4.24 7.95 13.50
N SER A 2 3.80 8.05 12.27
CA SER A 2 2.50 8.60 11.93
C SER A 2 1.57 7.46 11.48
N LEU A 3 0.31 7.53 11.91
CA LEU A 3 -0.69 6.51 11.57
C LEU A 3 -1.93 7.18 11.02
N LYS A 4 -2.38 6.72 9.86
CA LYS A 4 -3.64 7.15 9.26
C LYS A 4 -4.48 5.93 8.95
N GLU A 5 -5.78 6.02 9.20
CA GLU A 5 -6.72 4.94 8.93
C GLU A 5 -7.63 5.30 7.78
N PHE A 6 -8.03 4.28 7.02
CA PHE A 6 -8.96 4.44 5.91
C PHE A 6 -9.75 3.16 5.74
N THR A 7 -10.81 3.24 4.93
CA THR A 7 -11.64 2.09 4.58
C THR A 7 -11.43 1.78 3.11
N LEU A 8 -11.38 0.49 2.79
CA LEU A 8 -11.15 0.02 1.43
C LEU A 8 -12.12 -1.09 1.08
N ASP A 9 -12.78 -0.97 -0.07
CA ASP A 9 -13.61 -2.04 -0.61
C ASP A 9 -12.79 -2.81 -1.64
N TRP A 10 -12.63 -4.11 -1.40
CA TRP A 10 -11.84 -4.97 -2.28
C TRP A 10 -12.43 -6.37 -2.27
N ARG A 11 -12.69 -6.91 -3.47
CA ARG A 11 -13.23 -8.26 -3.66
C ARG A 11 -14.54 -8.49 -2.89
N GLY A 12 -15.39 -7.47 -2.85
CA GLY A 12 -16.67 -7.56 -2.17
C GLY A 12 -16.59 -7.46 -0.65
N GLU A 13 -15.42 -7.22 -0.10
CA GLU A 13 -15.22 -7.06 1.34
C GLU A 13 -14.83 -5.63 1.66
N THR A 14 -15.29 -5.15 2.81
CA THR A 14 -14.88 -3.85 3.35
C THR A 14 -13.75 -4.09 4.33
N LEU A 15 -12.59 -3.51 4.04
CA LEU A 15 -11.39 -3.68 4.85
C LEU A 15 -11.04 -2.35 5.52
N ARG A 16 -10.45 -2.44 6.70
CA ARG A 16 -9.86 -1.28 7.37
C ARG A 16 -8.38 -1.25 7.03
N GLY A 17 -7.91 -0.11 6.54
CA GLY A 17 -6.51 0.06 6.22
C GLY A 17 -5.81 0.97 7.21
N GLU A 18 -4.53 0.71 7.43
CA GLU A 18 -3.65 1.56 8.21
C GLU A 18 -2.43 1.90 7.40
N LEU A 19 -2.18 3.19 7.22
CA LEU A 19 -0.95 3.69 6.64
C LEU A 19 -0.04 4.14 7.77
N ARG A 20 1.11 3.50 7.89
CA ARG A 20 2.11 3.82 8.92
C ARG A 20 3.34 4.40 8.25
N THR A 21 3.80 5.54 8.75
CA THR A 21 5.03 6.17 8.27
C THR A 21 5.98 6.33 9.43
N TYR A 22 7.26 6.10 9.16
CA TYR A 22 8.30 6.17 10.18
C TYR A 22 9.21 7.36 9.88
N PRO A 23 9.56 8.17 10.90
CA PRO A 23 10.29 9.43 10.66
C PRO A 23 11.75 9.24 10.26
N HIS A 24 12.38 8.12 10.59
CA HIS A 24 13.80 7.98 10.39
C HIS A 24 14.22 6.92 9.39
N ILE A 25 13.61 5.76 9.46
CA ILE A 25 13.95 4.63 8.61
C ILE A 25 12.68 3.88 8.25
N GLY A 26 12.76 3.15 7.17
CA GLY A 26 11.64 2.34 6.69
C GLY A 26 10.74 3.14 5.77
N ASN A 27 10.13 2.41 4.88
CA ASN A 27 9.19 2.99 3.94
C ASN A 27 7.79 2.94 4.51
N PRO A 28 6.84 3.73 3.97
CA PRO A 28 5.46 3.63 4.42
C PRO A 28 4.94 2.21 4.27
N VAL A 29 4.07 1.81 5.20
CA VAL A 29 3.47 0.47 5.20
C VAL A 29 1.96 0.62 5.21
N ILE A 30 1.28 -0.10 4.32
CA ILE A 30 -0.17 -0.21 4.32
C ILE A 30 -0.52 -1.62 4.75
N GLN A 31 -1.18 -1.73 5.90
CA GLN A 31 -1.68 -2.98 6.44
C GLN A 31 -3.20 -2.97 6.37
N LEU A 32 -3.78 -4.07 5.89
CA LEU A 32 -5.23 -4.23 5.78
C LEU A 32 -5.74 -5.22 6.81
N TYR A 33 -6.90 -4.91 7.37
CA TYR A 33 -7.58 -5.74 8.39
C TYR A 33 -9.00 -6.04 7.93
N ASP A 34 -9.50 -7.21 8.28
CA ASP A 34 -10.89 -7.57 7.99
C ASP A 34 -11.86 -6.92 8.98
N GLU A 35 -13.16 -7.22 8.84
CA GLU A 35 -14.20 -6.63 9.69
C GLU A 35 -14.05 -7.03 11.15
N GLU A 36 -13.39 -8.14 11.43
CA GLU A 36 -13.18 -8.61 12.79
C GLU A 36 -11.91 -8.03 13.41
N GLY A 37 -11.16 -7.22 12.66
CA GLY A 37 -9.93 -6.63 13.13
C GLY A 37 -8.71 -7.52 12.99
N MET A 38 -8.83 -8.65 12.28
CA MET A 38 -7.73 -9.55 12.04
C MET A 38 -6.89 -9.08 10.86
N PRO A 39 -5.55 -9.23 10.93
CA PRO A 39 -4.71 -8.89 9.78
C PRO A 39 -5.13 -9.68 8.55
N TYR A 40 -5.37 -8.97 7.45
CA TYR A 40 -5.81 -9.57 6.21
C TYR A 40 -4.64 -9.74 5.24
N THR A 41 -3.97 -8.63 4.91
CA THR A 41 -2.79 -8.65 4.07
C THR A 41 -2.04 -7.33 4.20
N THR A 42 -0.78 -7.34 3.80
CA THR A 42 0.02 -6.12 3.69
C THR A 42 0.05 -5.72 2.22
N ALA A 43 -0.41 -4.51 1.91
CA ALA A 43 -0.51 -4.04 0.53
C ALA A 43 0.83 -3.55 -0.01
N SER A 44 1.69 -3.04 0.86
CA SER A 44 2.98 -2.48 0.47
C SER A 44 4.10 -3.50 0.59
N ILE A 45 5.22 -3.20 -0.09
CA ILE A 45 6.44 -3.98 0.01
C ILE A 45 7.49 -3.12 0.69
N ASN A 46 8.16 -3.69 1.70
CA ASN A 46 9.26 -3.01 2.37
C ASN A 46 10.56 -3.28 1.60
N LEU A 47 11.18 -2.23 1.12
CA LEU A 47 12.44 -2.31 0.40
C LEU A 47 13.62 -2.15 1.36
N PRO A 48 14.80 -2.68 1.00
CA PRO A 48 16.00 -2.55 1.84
C PRO A 48 16.64 -1.16 1.79
N TYR A 49 16.00 -0.20 1.11
CA TYR A 49 16.48 1.18 1.03
C TYR A 49 15.28 2.12 1.16
N SER A 50 15.54 3.37 1.55
CA SER A 50 14.50 4.36 1.75
C SER A 50 14.04 4.96 0.43
N LEU A 51 12.72 5.11 0.28
CA LEU A 51 12.13 5.82 -0.83
C LEU A 51 12.08 7.32 -0.53
N PRO A 52 12.03 8.17 -1.57
CA PRO A 52 11.73 9.57 -1.36
C PRO A 52 10.42 9.76 -0.60
N GLU A 53 10.31 10.85 0.15
CA GLU A 53 9.13 11.13 0.95
C GLU A 53 7.86 11.14 0.10
N GLY A 54 6.81 10.53 0.61
CA GLY A 54 5.51 10.49 -0.05
C GLY A 54 5.33 9.36 -1.05
N LEU A 55 6.34 8.52 -1.22
CA LEU A 55 6.26 7.39 -2.14
C LEU A 55 6.11 6.07 -1.37
N ILE A 56 5.44 5.12 -2.01
CA ILE A 56 5.22 3.79 -1.45
C ILE A 56 5.23 2.79 -2.61
N VAL A 57 5.67 1.58 -2.33
CA VAL A 57 5.65 0.50 -3.33
C VAL A 57 4.52 -0.45 -2.98
N ILE A 58 3.59 -0.60 -3.92
CA ILE A 58 2.44 -1.48 -3.76
C ILE A 58 2.70 -2.78 -4.49
N ARG A 59 2.48 -3.90 -3.80
CA ARG A 59 2.69 -5.23 -4.35
C ARG A 59 1.75 -5.50 -5.52
N THR A 60 2.21 -6.31 -6.47
CA THR A 60 1.33 -6.77 -7.53
C THR A 60 0.34 -7.79 -6.99
N SER A 61 -0.85 -7.76 -7.53
CA SER A 61 -1.88 -8.74 -7.26
C SER A 61 -2.49 -9.14 -8.59
N GLU A 62 -3.36 -10.14 -8.59
CA GLU A 62 -4.02 -10.56 -9.80
C GLU A 62 -4.76 -9.38 -10.43
N ASN A 63 -4.42 -9.06 -11.67
CA ASN A 63 -4.98 -7.92 -12.42
C ASN A 63 -4.79 -6.58 -11.70
N ASN A 64 -3.80 -6.48 -10.79
CA ASN A 64 -3.57 -5.30 -9.97
C ASN A 64 -4.83 -4.83 -9.23
N SER A 65 -5.70 -5.76 -8.85
CA SER A 65 -6.98 -5.42 -8.26
C SER A 65 -6.84 -4.65 -6.94
N LEU A 66 -5.84 -5.00 -6.13
CA LEU A 66 -5.60 -4.29 -4.87
C LEU A 66 -5.15 -2.86 -5.13
N LEU A 67 -4.24 -2.67 -6.08
CA LEU A 67 -3.77 -1.33 -6.44
C LEU A 67 -4.92 -0.47 -6.99
N VAL A 68 -5.75 -1.05 -7.85
CA VAL A 68 -6.92 -0.35 -8.39
C VAL A 68 -7.87 0.06 -7.26
N ALA A 69 -8.10 -0.81 -6.28
CA ALA A 69 -8.94 -0.50 -5.13
C ALA A 69 -8.38 0.68 -4.33
N LEU A 70 -7.06 0.69 -4.09
CA LEU A 70 -6.39 1.78 -3.38
C LEU A 70 -6.47 3.09 -4.17
N GLU A 71 -6.33 3.03 -5.49
CA GLU A 71 -6.46 4.21 -6.34
C GLU A 71 -7.89 4.74 -6.33
N THR A 72 -8.87 3.85 -6.43
CA THR A 72 -10.29 4.23 -6.43
C THR A 72 -10.68 4.89 -5.12
N ALA A 73 -10.12 4.40 -4.01
CA ALA A 73 -10.37 4.98 -2.69
C ALA A 73 -9.61 6.28 -2.45
N GLY A 74 -8.73 6.70 -3.36
CA GLY A 74 -7.95 7.93 -3.20
C GLY A 74 -6.80 7.82 -2.23
N ILE A 75 -6.31 6.62 -1.98
CA ILE A 75 -5.23 6.38 -1.03
C ILE A 75 -3.88 6.54 -1.68
N VAL A 76 -3.71 6.04 -2.90
CA VAL A 76 -2.46 6.13 -3.65
C VAL A 76 -2.74 6.46 -5.12
N GLU A 77 -1.69 6.89 -5.81
CA GLU A 77 -1.71 7.17 -7.24
C GLU A 77 -0.46 6.57 -7.87
N ARG A 78 -0.61 5.85 -8.98
CA ARG A 78 0.56 5.30 -9.69
C ARG A 78 1.41 6.40 -10.25
N THR A 79 2.75 6.23 -10.18
CA THR A 79 3.68 7.15 -10.84
C THR A 79 3.97 6.74 -12.28
N GLY A 80 3.61 5.51 -12.67
CA GLY A 80 3.96 4.93 -13.95
C GLY A 80 5.27 4.16 -13.92
N GLN A 81 5.96 4.15 -12.79
CA GLN A 81 7.20 3.39 -12.63
C GLN A 81 6.95 2.08 -11.90
N THR A 82 7.74 1.08 -12.23
CA THR A 82 7.73 -0.21 -11.54
C THR A 82 9.11 -0.48 -10.96
N ILE A 83 9.12 -1.27 -9.90
CA ILE A 83 10.35 -1.66 -9.20
C ILE A 83 10.42 -3.18 -9.21
N PRO A 84 11.51 -3.77 -9.69
CA PRO A 84 11.66 -5.22 -9.67
C PRO A 84 11.83 -5.71 -8.23
N VAL A 85 11.09 -6.76 -7.87
CA VAL A 85 11.15 -7.39 -6.56
C VAL A 85 11.19 -8.90 -6.80
N GLY A 86 12.37 -9.49 -6.71
CA GLY A 86 12.55 -10.89 -7.07
C GLY A 86 12.21 -11.12 -8.54
N TYR A 87 11.28 -12.04 -8.79
CA TYR A 87 10.81 -12.34 -10.14
C TYR A 87 9.58 -11.54 -10.56
N ALA A 88 9.10 -10.64 -9.70
CA ALA A 88 7.93 -9.84 -9.97
C ALA A 88 8.30 -8.36 -10.04
N CYS A 89 7.35 -7.54 -10.48
CA CYS A 89 7.48 -6.09 -10.43
C CYS A 89 6.40 -5.54 -9.53
N ALA A 90 6.76 -4.53 -8.74
CA ALA A 90 5.80 -3.80 -7.92
C ALA A 90 5.63 -2.40 -8.48
N HIS A 91 4.54 -1.74 -8.12
CA HIS A 91 4.24 -0.40 -8.61
C HIS A 91 4.68 0.66 -7.63
N LEU A 92 5.45 1.63 -8.12
CA LEU A 92 5.80 2.81 -7.32
C LEU A 92 4.64 3.79 -7.37
N CYS A 93 4.14 4.17 -6.20
CA CYS A 93 2.96 5.01 -6.07
C CYS A 93 3.24 6.21 -5.19
N ARG A 94 2.41 7.24 -5.35
CA ARG A 94 2.42 8.40 -4.48
C ARG A 94 1.30 8.24 -3.46
N VAL A 95 1.62 8.50 -2.18
CA VAL A 95 0.63 8.49 -1.10
C VAL A 95 -0.18 9.77 -1.18
N LEU A 96 -1.52 9.65 -1.18
CA LEU A 96 -2.43 10.79 -1.33
C LEU A 96 -3.06 11.25 -0.01
N ILE A 97 -2.87 10.51 1.07
CA ILE A 97 -3.49 10.85 2.35
C ILE A 97 -2.48 11.25 3.41
#